data_c31cbefc500be07f5e7eaddb61039e80
#
_entry.id   c31cbefc500be07f5e7eaddb61039e80
#
_cell.length_a   1.000
_cell.length_b   1.000
_cell.length_c   1.000
_cell.angle_alpha   90.00
_cell.angle_beta   90.00
_cell.angle_gamma   90.00
#
_symmetry.space_group_name_H-M   'P 1'
#
loop_
_entity.id
_entity.type
_entity.pdbx_description
1 polymer ?
#
loop_
_entity_poly.entity_id
_entity_poly.type
_entity_poly.pdbx_seq_one_letter_code
_entity_poly.pdbx_strand_id
1 'polypeptide(L)'
;MSTTALWGGIVLIALALXGVGLGWRLRRLLAHPSRPDRAPPRGAAWRGILYAFTWGMMPWAKESTRRHFLPYVRGVLFHIGIFATFASLIVSPWRHALPPTLAQVGLGLTLMGALGGLIGVLMRILDERLRALSHPDDXAAVVLVTAWQAAGTAFWADPGALPFFYGLSALTLVAIPLTKIRHCLYFFFSRFFFGRFYGRRAVLG
;
A
#
# COMPACT_ATOMS: atom_id res chain seq x y z
N MET A 1 1.85 30.85 -14.66
CA MET A 1 2.24 29.63 -13.91
C MET A 1 2.34 28.48 -14.90
N SER A 2 3.44 27.73 -14.92
CA SER A 2 3.55 26.61 -15.85
C SER A 2 2.58 25.49 -15.48
N THR A 3 2.17 24.70 -16.47
CA THR A 3 1.28 23.55 -16.25
C THR A 3 1.87 22.58 -15.20
N THR A 4 3.19 22.38 -15.25
CA THR A 4 3.89 21.52 -14.29
C THR A 4 3.78 22.07 -12.85
N ALA A 5 3.93 23.40 -12.69
CA ALA A 5 3.82 24.03 -11.36
C ALA A 5 2.39 23.90 -10.81
N LEU A 6 1.38 24.04 -11.67
CA LEU A 6 -0.02 23.87 -11.28
C LEU A 6 -0.27 22.45 -10.76
N TRP A 7 0.13 21.45 -11.54
CA TRP A 7 -0.09 20.04 -11.15
C TRP A 7 0.71 19.66 -9.91
N GLY A 8 1.94 20.18 -9.76
CA GLY A 8 2.75 20.00 -8.55
C GLY A 8 2.05 20.56 -7.32
N GLY A 9 1.47 21.76 -7.44
CA GLY A 9 0.68 22.38 -6.37
C GLY A 9 -0.52 21.52 -5.94
N ILE A 10 -1.24 20.96 -6.93
CA ILE A 10 -2.37 20.06 -6.67
C ILE A 10 -1.92 18.82 -5.86
N VAL A 11 -0.78 18.23 -6.25
CA VAL A 11 -0.23 17.06 -5.54
C VAL A 11 0.15 17.44 -4.11
N LEU A 12 0.75 18.60 -3.88
CA LEU A 12 1.13 19.06 -2.54
C LEU A 12 -0.11 19.25 -1.65
N ILE A 13 -1.18 19.84 -2.19
CA ILE A 13 -2.45 19.98 -1.46
C ILE A 13 -3.01 18.59 -1.13
N ALA A 14 -3.02 17.67 -2.10
CA ALA A 14 -3.52 16.31 -1.89
C ALA A 14 -2.69 15.57 -0.83
N LEU A 15 -1.36 15.79 -0.81
CA LEU A 15 -0.48 15.22 0.19
C LEU A 15 -0.78 15.77 1.59
N ALA A 16 -1.04 17.06 1.70
CA ALA A 16 -1.47 17.67 2.97
C ALA A 16 -2.79 17.06 3.45
N LEU A 17 -3.75 16.89 2.57
CA LEU A 17 -5.00 16.22 2.90
C LEU A 17 -4.83 14.76 3.32
N UNK A 18 -3.86 13.93 2.78
CA UNK A 18 -3.59 12.82 3.09
C UNK A 18 -3.20 12.77 4.25
N GLY A 19 -2.21 13.64 4.76
CA GLY A 19 -1.63 13.71 6.09
C GLY A 19 -2.65 14.05 7.17
N VAL A 20 -3.45 15.07 6.93
CA VAL A 20 -4.51 15.47 7.87
C VAL A 20 -5.49 14.31 8.10
N GLY A 21 -5.94 13.65 7.02
CA GLY A 21 -6.90 12.56 7.13
C GLY A 21 -6.34 11.34 7.88
N LEU A 22 -5.12 10.94 7.58
CA LEU A 22 -4.46 9.83 8.30
C LEU A 22 -4.14 10.25 9.74
N GLY A 23 -3.70 11.49 9.97
CA GLY A 23 -3.43 12.01 11.30
C GLY A 23 -4.67 11.99 12.19
N TRP A 24 -5.84 12.40 11.62
CA TRP A 24 -7.12 12.35 12.32
C TRP A 24 -7.49 10.89 12.69
N ARG A 25 -7.31 9.96 11.75
CA ARG A 25 -7.57 8.53 12.01
C ARG A 25 -6.62 7.96 13.07
N LEU A 26 -5.35 8.34 13.01
CA LEU A 26 -4.37 7.95 14.01
C LEU A 26 -4.76 8.48 15.40
N ARG A 27 -5.12 9.77 15.47
CA ARG A 27 -5.58 10.38 16.73
C ARG A 27 -6.78 9.61 17.29
N ARG A 28 -7.77 9.29 16.46
CA ARG A 28 -8.95 8.52 16.89
C ARG A 28 -8.57 7.13 17.39
N LEU A 29 -7.64 6.46 16.70
CA LEU A 29 -7.16 5.13 17.11
C LEU A 29 -6.48 5.20 18.49
N LEU A 30 -5.61 6.20 18.70
CA LEU A 30 -4.87 6.36 19.95
C LEU A 30 -5.76 6.86 21.11
N ALA A 31 -6.86 7.54 20.81
CA ALA A 31 -7.80 8.01 21.82
C ALA A 31 -8.64 6.89 22.45
N HIS A 32 -8.69 5.72 21.82
CA HIS A 32 -9.43 4.58 22.37
C HIS A 32 -8.50 3.77 23.27
N PRO A 33 -8.77 3.75 24.59
CA PRO A 33 -7.90 2.99 25.50
C PRO A 33 -7.99 1.50 25.24
N SER A 34 -6.84 0.86 25.05
CA SER A 34 -6.78 -0.59 24.96
C SER A 34 -7.05 -1.19 26.35
N ARG A 35 -7.89 -2.21 26.40
CA ARG A 35 -8.10 -2.93 27.65
C ARG A 35 -6.79 -3.59 28.10
N PRO A 36 -6.43 -3.47 29.37
CA PRO A 36 -5.19 -4.10 29.85
C PRO A 36 -5.26 -5.61 29.72
N ASP A 37 -4.18 -6.19 29.22
CA ASP A 37 -4.02 -7.64 29.12
C ASP A 37 -3.66 -8.17 30.50
N ARG A 38 -4.62 -8.83 31.17
CA ARG A 38 -4.48 -9.31 32.53
C ARG A 38 -3.75 -10.66 32.62
N ALA A 39 -3.54 -11.34 31.47
CA ALA A 39 -2.83 -12.62 31.46
C ALA A 39 -1.36 -12.40 31.86
N PRO A 40 -0.82 -13.24 32.79
CA PRO A 40 0.59 -13.10 33.15
C PRO A 40 1.49 -13.40 31.94
N PRO A 41 2.56 -12.62 31.75
CA PRO A 41 3.46 -12.85 30.63
C PRO A 41 4.23 -14.15 30.81
N ARG A 42 4.26 -14.98 29.77
CA ARG A 42 5.01 -16.24 29.69
C ARG A 42 6.15 -16.17 28.69
N GLY A 43 6.19 -15.09 27.88
CA GLY A 43 7.18 -14.89 26.84
C GLY A 43 7.49 -13.41 26.63
N ALA A 44 8.40 -13.15 25.69
CA ALA A 44 8.88 -11.81 25.38
C ALA A 44 8.04 -11.17 24.27
N ALA A 45 7.34 -10.09 24.59
CA ALA A 45 6.50 -9.36 23.64
C ALA A 45 7.27 -8.93 22.38
N TRP A 46 8.51 -8.45 22.56
CA TRP A 46 9.32 -7.92 21.43
C TRP A 46 9.64 -9.01 20.40
N ARG A 47 9.86 -10.26 20.84
CA ARG A 47 10.12 -11.38 19.91
C ARG A 47 8.90 -11.63 19.02
N GLY A 48 7.71 -11.61 19.61
CA GLY A 48 6.47 -11.77 18.83
C GLY A 48 6.25 -10.60 17.87
N ILE A 49 6.58 -9.36 18.29
CA ILE A 49 6.48 -8.20 17.42
C ILE A 49 7.46 -8.34 16.22
N LEU A 50 8.71 -8.70 16.50
CA LEU A 50 9.72 -8.92 15.46
C LEU A 50 9.25 -10.01 14.49
N TYR A 51 8.78 -11.13 15.03
CA TYR A 51 8.22 -12.22 14.20
C TYR A 51 7.09 -11.72 13.31
N ALA A 52 6.16 -10.93 13.88
CA ALA A 52 4.98 -10.45 13.14
C ALA A 52 5.37 -9.59 11.93
N PHE A 53 6.45 -8.81 12.03
CA PHE A 53 6.90 -7.94 10.94
C PHE A 53 7.93 -8.59 10.01
N THR A 54 8.42 -9.78 10.32
CA THR A 54 9.45 -10.47 9.53
C THR A 54 8.97 -11.86 9.09
N TRP A 55 9.33 -12.90 9.84
CA TRP A 55 9.04 -14.28 9.48
C TRP A 55 7.55 -14.55 9.29
N GLY A 56 6.70 -13.96 10.15
CA GLY A 56 5.26 -14.11 10.06
C GLY A 56 4.63 -13.48 8.81
N MET A 57 5.42 -12.73 8.03
CA MET A 57 4.99 -12.19 6.74
C MET A 57 5.34 -13.14 5.58
N MET A 58 6.15 -14.16 5.82
CA MET A 58 6.60 -15.06 4.76
C MET A 58 5.47 -15.98 4.30
N PRO A 59 5.46 -16.37 3.01
CA PRO A 59 4.37 -17.18 2.46
C PRO A 59 4.27 -18.58 3.11
N TRP A 60 5.37 -19.09 3.62
CA TRP A 60 5.40 -20.40 4.29
C TRP A 60 5.02 -20.34 5.77
N ALA A 61 4.91 -19.15 6.36
CA ALA A 61 4.62 -18.99 7.78
C ALA A 61 3.16 -19.33 8.13
N LYS A 62 2.27 -19.32 7.14
CA LYS A 62 0.85 -19.58 7.35
C LYS A 62 0.33 -20.58 6.32
N GLU A 63 -0.49 -21.53 6.78
CA GLU A 63 -1.10 -22.52 5.91
C GLU A 63 -1.93 -21.87 4.79
N SER A 64 -2.73 -20.86 5.13
CA SER A 64 -3.56 -20.15 4.14
C SER A 64 -2.73 -19.54 3.03
N THR A 65 -1.57 -18.97 3.36
CA THR A 65 -0.67 -18.36 2.39
C THR A 65 0.00 -19.41 1.52
N ARG A 66 0.40 -20.56 2.11
CA ARG A 66 0.99 -21.67 1.36
C ARG A 66 -0.01 -22.23 0.34
N ARG A 67 -1.28 -22.37 0.75
CA ARG A 67 -2.34 -22.88 -0.13
C ARG A 67 -2.68 -21.91 -1.27
N HIS A 68 -2.48 -20.61 -1.03
CA HIS A 68 -2.79 -19.55 -2.00
C HIS A 68 -1.53 -18.75 -2.37
N PHE A 69 -0.45 -19.48 -2.72
CA PHE A 69 0.87 -18.89 -2.95
C PHE A 69 0.87 -17.87 -4.09
N LEU A 70 0.26 -18.21 -5.25
CA LEU A 70 0.25 -17.31 -6.41
C LEU A 70 -0.51 -15.99 -6.12
N PRO A 71 -1.72 -16.01 -5.54
CA PRO A 71 -2.37 -14.78 -5.09
C PRO A 71 -1.54 -13.97 -4.10
N TYR A 72 -0.81 -14.64 -3.20
CA TYR A 72 0.08 -13.96 -2.25
C TYR A 72 1.21 -13.22 -2.98
N VAL A 73 1.94 -13.93 -3.87
CA VAL A 73 3.06 -13.35 -4.64
C VAL A 73 2.55 -12.16 -5.46
N ARG A 74 1.41 -12.33 -6.16
CA ARG A 74 0.79 -11.23 -6.92
C ARG A 74 0.54 -10.02 -6.01
N GLY A 75 0.03 -10.24 -4.80
CA GLY A 75 -0.20 -9.17 -3.84
C GLY A 75 1.08 -8.46 -3.43
N VAL A 76 2.16 -9.20 -3.22
CA VAL A 76 3.49 -8.63 -2.89
C VAL A 76 3.99 -7.77 -4.05
N LEU A 77 3.93 -8.29 -5.28
CA LEU A 77 4.38 -7.55 -6.48
C LEU A 77 3.56 -6.27 -6.66
N PHE A 78 2.24 -6.33 -6.42
CA PHE A 78 1.36 -5.17 -6.46
C PHE A 78 1.83 -4.09 -5.47
N HIS A 79 2.19 -4.49 -4.24
CA HIS A 79 2.65 -3.54 -3.21
C HIS A 79 4.05 -2.98 -3.52
N ILE A 80 4.94 -3.79 -4.11
CA ILE A 80 6.24 -3.29 -4.58
C ILE A 80 6.01 -2.18 -5.61
N GLY A 81 5.06 -2.40 -6.54
CA GLY A 81 4.68 -1.38 -7.52
C GLY A 81 4.12 -0.11 -6.86
N ILE A 82 3.31 -0.25 -5.80
CA ILE A 82 2.79 0.90 -5.06
C ILE A 82 3.96 1.74 -4.49
N PHE A 83 4.92 1.09 -3.82
CA PHE A 83 6.06 1.80 -3.25
C PHE A 83 6.93 2.44 -4.35
N ALA A 84 7.10 1.74 -5.49
CA ALA A 84 7.81 2.29 -6.65
C ALA A 84 7.09 3.52 -7.22
N THR A 85 5.74 3.49 -7.26
CA THR A 85 4.94 4.62 -7.75
C THR A 85 5.03 5.82 -6.80
N PHE A 86 5.03 5.58 -5.48
CA PHE A 86 5.29 6.65 -4.50
C PHE A 86 6.70 7.23 -4.68
N ALA A 87 7.71 6.37 -4.83
CA ALA A 87 9.08 6.84 -5.06
C ALA A 87 9.15 7.65 -6.36
N SER A 88 8.45 7.20 -7.41
CA SER A 88 8.36 7.92 -8.68
C SER A 88 7.76 9.32 -8.50
N LEU A 89 6.71 9.43 -7.67
CA LEU A 89 6.08 10.71 -7.38
C LEU A 89 7.08 11.65 -6.68
N ILE A 90 7.84 11.13 -5.72
CA ILE A 90 8.83 11.93 -4.99
C ILE A 90 9.93 12.43 -5.93
N VAL A 91 10.47 11.56 -6.81
CA VAL A 91 11.60 11.92 -7.66
C VAL A 91 11.18 12.61 -8.96
N SER A 92 9.88 12.67 -9.26
CA SER A 92 9.38 13.19 -10.54
C SER A 92 9.83 14.62 -10.87
N PRO A 93 10.01 15.56 -9.91
CA PRO A 93 10.51 16.90 -10.26
C PRO A 93 11.95 16.87 -10.81
N TRP A 94 12.72 15.87 -10.47
CA TRP A 94 14.13 15.73 -10.87
C TRP A 94 14.34 14.68 -11.98
N ARG A 95 13.25 14.22 -12.64
CA ARG A 95 13.29 13.10 -13.59
C ARG A 95 14.37 13.30 -14.67
N HIS A 96 14.51 14.53 -15.17
CA HIS A 96 15.47 14.85 -16.23
C HIS A 96 16.94 14.73 -15.79
N ALA A 97 17.20 14.77 -14.48
CA ALA A 97 18.53 14.64 -13.91
C ALA A 97 18.85 13.22 -13.43
N LEU A 98 17.87 12.29 -13.51
CA LEU A 98 18.06 10.92 -13.05
C LEU A 98 18.75 10.08 -14.12
N PRO A 99 19.60 9.11 -13.71
CA PRO A 99 20.24 8.21 -14.66
C PRO A 99 19.21 7.34 -15.39
N PRO A 100 19.45 7.00 -16.66
CA PRO A 100 18.52 6.17 -17.43
C PRO A 100 18.19 4.82 -16.77
N THR A 101 19.15 4.23 -16.05
CA THR A 101 18.94 2.97 -15.34
C THR A 101 17.83 3.11 -14.29
N LEU A 102 17.79 4.24 -13.56
CA LEU A 102 16.75 4.46 -12.56
C LEU A 102 15.37 4.63 -13.22
N ALA A 103 15.32 5.27 -14.38
CA ALA A 103 14.08 5.40 -15.15
C ALA A 103 13.57 4.02 -15.61
N GLN A 104 14.48 3.14 -16.08
CA GLN A 104 14.13 1.78 -16.49
C GLN A 104 13.61 0.96 -15.30
N VAL A 105 14.27 1.07 -14.13
CA VAL A 105 13.84 0.39 -12.91
C VAL A 105 12.44 0.90 -12.48
N GLY A 106 12.25 2.22 -12.50
CA GLY A 106 10.96 2.84 -12.18
C GLY A 106 9.85 2.32 -13.09
N LEU A 107 10.11 2.32 -14.41
CA LEU A 107 9.17 1.81 -15.40
C LEU A 107 8.83 0.33 -15.14
N GLY A 108 9.85 -0.50 -14.95
CA GLY A 108 9.66 -1.94 -14.73
C GLY A 108 8.85 -2.24 -13.47
N LEU A 109 9.18 -1.58 -12.34
CA LEU A 109 8.50 -1.82 -11.07
C LEU A 109 7.05 -1.32 -11.08
N THR A 110 6.79 -0.13 -11.67
CA THR A 110 5.42 0.39 -11.74
C THR A 110 4.57 -0.45 -12.70
N LEU A 111 5.14 -0.89 -13.84
CA LEU A 111 4.46 -1.78 -14.79
C LEU A 111 4.11 -3.12 -14.13
N MET A 112 5.08 -3.72 -13.44
CA MET A 112 4.88 -4.99 -12.72
C MET A 112 3.72 -4.86 -11.73
N GLY A 113 3.70 -3.76 -10.97
CA GLY A 113 2.62 -3.50 -10.03
C GLY A 113 1.27 -3.30 -10.71
N ALA A 114 1.24 -2.52 -11.80
CA ALA A 114 0.00 -2.28 -12.56
C ALA A 114 -0.56 -3.60 -13.12
N LEU A 115 0.31 -4.46 -13.66
CA LEU A 115 -0.11 -5.79 -14.15
C LEU A 115 -0.63 -6.65 -12.99
N GLY A 116 0.05 -6.65 -11.83
CA GLY A 116 -0.40 -7.37 -10.64
C GLY A 116 -1.78 -6.88 -10.16
N GLY A 117 -2.00 -5.57 -10.23
CA GLY A 117 -3.29 -4.96 -9.90
C GLY A 117 -4.38 -5.35 -10.90
N LEU A 118 -4.08 -5.26 -12.20
CA LEU A 118 -5.02 -5.66 -13.26
C LEU A 118 -5.45 -7.12 -13.09
N ILE A 119 -4.49 -8.01 -12.88
CA ILE A 119 -4.79 -9.43 -12.60
C ILE A 119 -5.72 -9.53 -11.38
N GLY A 120 -5.44 -8.75 -10.32
CA GLY A 120 -6.28 -8.74 -9.12
C GLY A 120 -7.72 -8.26 -9.38
N VAL A 121 -7.90 -7.27 -10.26
CA VAL A 121 -9.23 -6.78 -10.68
C VAL A 121 -9.93 -7.90 -11.47
N LEU A 122 -9.24 -8.50 -12.46
CA LEU A 122 -9.81 -9.56 -13.29
C LEU A 122 -10.22 -10.77 -12.44
N MET A 123 -9.39 -11.17 -11.47
CA MET A 123 -9.73 -12.25 -10.56
C MET A 123 -11.03 -11.97 -9.78
N ARG A 124 -11.23 -10.71 -9.32
CA ARG A 124 -12.45 -10.33 -8.59
C ARG A 124 -13.69 -10.35 -9.48
N ILE A 125 -13.51 -10.07 -10.78
CA ILE A 125 -14.63 -10.07 -11.74
C ILE A 125 -14.98 -11.49 -12.17
N LEU A 126 -13.96 -12.30 -12.47
CA LEU A 126 -14.13 -13.62 -13.09
C LEU A 126 -14.41 -14.73 -12.08
N ASP A 127 -13.83 -14.66 -10.88
CA ASP A 127 -14.02 -15.67 -9.84
C ASP A 127 -15.25 -15.31 -9.01
N GLU A 128 -16.27 -16.15 -9.08
CA GLU A 128 -17.55 -15.95 -8.40
C GLU A 128 -17.39 -15.83 -6.88
N ARG A 129 -16.48 -16.62 -6.30
CA ARG A 129 -16.24 -16.60 -4.84
C ARG A 129 -15.62 -15.27 -4.42
N LEU A 130 -14.62 -14.80 -5.17
CA LEU A 130 -13.98 -13.51 -4.89
C LEU A 130 -14.96 -12.36 -5.11
N ARG A 131 -15.80 -12.45 -6.17
CA ARG A 131 -16.83 -11.44 -6.44
C ARG A 131 -17.83 -11.36 -5.29
N ALA A 132 -18.29 -12.49 -4.78
CA ALA A 132 -19.25 -12.55 -3.66
C ALA A 132 -18.67 -11.96 -2.36
N LEU A 133 -17.35 -12.05 -2.18
CA LEU A 133 -16.66 -11.53 -0.99
C LEU A 133 -16.22 -10.07 -1.16
N SER A 134 -16.34 -9.49 -2.36
CA SER A 134 -15.84 -8.15 -2.67
C SER A 134 -16.93 -7.12 -2.51
N HIS A 135 -16.64 -6.07 -1.76
CA HIS A 135 -17.47 -4.89 -1.64
C HIS A 135 -17.11 -3.89 -2.76
N PRO A 136 -18.02 -3.01 -3.20
CA PRO A 136 -17.67 -1.96 -4.18
C PRO A 136 -16.42 -1.16 -3.83
N ASP A 137 -16.20 -0.87 -2.54
CA ASP A 137 -14.99 -0.16 -2.08
C ASP A 137 -13.71 -0.97 -2.35
N ASP A 138 -13.77 -2.31 -2.37
CA ASP A 138 -12.63 -3.15 -2.78
C ASP A 138 -12.31 -3.01 -4.26
N UNK A 139 -13.19 -3.03 -5.03
CA UNK A 139 -13.07 -2.92 -6.23
C UNK A 139 -12.56 -1.71 -6.54
N ALA A 140 -13.17 -0.50 -6.04
CA ALA A 140 -12.74 0.86 -6.30
C ALA A 140 -11.28 1.10 -5.88
N ALA A 141 -10.89 0.66 -4.71
CA ALA A 141 -9.54 0.84 -4.20
C ALA A 141 -8.48 0.18 -5.09
N VAL A 142 -8.71 -1.08 -5.51
CA VAL A 142 -7.71 -1.77 -6.35
C VAL A 142 -7.67 -1.18 -7.76
N VAL A 143 -8.80 -0.79 -8.34
CA VAL A 143 -8.85 -0.14 -9.67
C VAL A 143 -8.10 1.20 -9.63
N LEU A 144 -8.37 2.04 -8.63
CA LEU A 144 -7.72 3.34 -8.50
C LEU A 144 -6.19 3.19 -8.37
N VAL A 145 -5.74 2.29 -7.49
CA VAL A 145 -4.30 2.09 -7.26
C VAL A 145 -3.64 1.46 -8.49
N THR A 146 -4.34 0.57 -9.22
CA THR A 146 -3.84 0.01 -10.49
C THR A 146 -3.69 1.10 -11.55
N ALA A 147 -4.70 1.96 -11.69
CA ALA A 147 -4.65 3.10 -12.63
C ALA A 147 -3.51 4.06 -12.28
N TRP A 148 -3.28 4.30 -10.98
CA TRP A 148 -2.20 5.15 -10.50
C TRP A 148 -0.83 4.56 -10.86
N GLN A 149 -0.64 3.24 -10.69
CA GLN A 149 0.62 2.57 -11.08
C GLN A 149 0.81 2.61 -12.60
N ALA A 150 -0.28 2.41 -13.37
CA ALA A 150 -0.22 2.53 -14.83
C ALA A 150 0.17 3.95 -15.26
N ALA A 151 -0.34 4.98 -14.58
CA ALA A 151 0.06 6.36 -14.84
C ALA A 151 1.54 6.61 -14.49
N GLY A 152 2.05 5.97 -13.42
CA GLY A 152 3.48 5.99 -13.09
C GLY A 152 4.32 5.33 -14.17
N THR A 153 3.82 4.22 -14.75
CA THR A 153 4.46 3.56 -15.88
C THR A 153 4.51 4.48 -17.10
N ALA A 154 3.37 5.13 -17.41
CA ALA A 154 3.29 6.07 -18.54
C ALA A 154 4.27 7.24 -18.36
N PHE A 155 4.37 7.79 -17.14
CA PHE A 155 5.31 8.87 -16.81
C PHE A 155 6.77 8.46 -17.07
N TRP A 156 7.16 7.23 -16.72
CA TRP A 156 8.51 6.76 -16.98
C TRP A 156 8.77 6.53 -18.47
N ALA A 157 7.74 6.08 -19.21
CA ALA A 157 7.84 5.86 -20.65
C ALA A 157 7.90 7.20 -21.42
N ASP A 158 7.08 8.18 -20.99
CA ASP A 158 6.96 9.49 -21.66
C ASP A 158 6.79 10.60 -20.62
N PRO A 159 7.77 11.53 -20.51
CA PRO A 159 7.63 12.69 -19.60
C PRO A 159 6.37 13.52 -19.83
N GLY A 160 5.81 13.51 -21.05
CA GLY A 160 4.57 14.20 -21.37
C GLY A 160 3.36 13.69 -20.58
N ALA A 161 3.45 12.47 -20.02
CA ALA A 161 2.39 11.89 -19.18
C ALA A 161 2.40 12.45 -17.74
N LEU A 162 3.31 13.36 -17.38
CA LEU A 162 3.42 13.90 -16.02
C LEU A 162 2.08 14.48 -15.49
N PRO A 163 1.32 15.29 -16.25
CA PRO A 163 0.03 15.79 -15.73
C PRO A 163 -0.95 14.67 -15.38
N PHE A 164 -1.02 13.63 -16.22
CA PHE A 164 -1.87 12.47 -15.96
C PHE A 164 -1.42 11.72 -14.70
N PHE A 165 -0.11 11.51 -14.55
CA PHE A 165 0.46 10.87 -13.36
C PHE A 165 0.15 11.69 -12.09
N TYR A 166 0.32 13.02 -12.15
CA TYR A 166 0.05 13.89 -11.01
C TYR A 166 -1.45 13.93 -10.66
N GLY A 167 -2.33 13.92 -11.66
CA GLY A 167 -3.77 13.90 -11.44
C GLY A 167 -4.21 12.63 -10.70
N LEU A 168 -3.74 11.46 -11.17
CA LEU A 168 -4.05 10.20 -10.48
C LEU A 168 -3.37 10.09 -9.12
N SER A 169 -2.17 10.69 -8.96
CA SER A 169 -1.50 10.74 -7.66
C SER A 169 -2.32 11.57 -6.66
N ALA A 170 -2.80 12.74 -7.06
CA ALA A 170 -3.61 13.59 -6.20
C ALA A 170 -4.91 12.87 -5.79
N LEU A 171 -5.59 12.24 -6.75
CA LEU A 171 -6.81 11.49 -6.47
C LEU A 171 -6.55 10.34 -5.49
N THR A 172 -5.47 9.58 -5.72
CA THR A 172 -5.10 8.45 -4.85
C THR A 172 -4.75 8.93 -3.44
N LEU A 173 -3.97 10.01 -3.32
CA LEU A 173 -3.58 10.57 -2.02
C LEU A 173 -4.83 10.96 -1.20
N VAL A 174 -5.80 11.64 -1.83
CA VAL A 174 -7.05 12.02 -1.16
C VAL A 174 -7.87 10.77 -0.80
N ALA A 175 -7.87 9.76 -1.65
CA ALA A 175 -8.63 8.52 -1.42
C ALA A 175 -8.07 7.67 -0.26
N ILE A 176 -6.76 7.76 0.03
CA ILE A 176 -6.12 6.94 1.07
C ILE A 176 -6.87 6.99 2.41
N PRO A 177 -7.11 8.16 3.03
CA PRO A 177 -7.81 8.18 4.32
C PRO A 177 -9.30 7.88 4.23
N LEU A 178 -9.90 7.93 3.05
CA LEU A 178 -11.35 7.81 2.87
C LEU A 178 -11.83 6.39 2.56
N THR A 179 -10.99 5.60 1.88
CA THR A 179 -11.33 4.27 1.36
C THR A 179 -10.62 3.16 2.15
N LYS A 180 -10.73 1.92 1.67
CA LYS A 180 -10.03 0.77 2.26
C LYS A 180 -8.49 0.89 2.16
N ILE A 181 -7.97 1.82 1.34
CA ILE A 181 -6.51 2.07 1.23
C ILE A 181 -5.93 2.49 2.59
N ARG A 182 -6.76 3.07 3.50
CA ARG A 182 -6.33 3.41 4.87
C ARG A 182 -5.78 2.21 5.67
N HIS A 183 -5.90 0.98 5.14
CA HIS A 183 -5.25 -0.17 5.78
C HIS A 183 -3.73 0.01 5.87
N CYS A 184 -3.13 0.84 5.04
CA CYS A 184 -1.70 1.19 5.14
C CYS A 184 -1.33 1.73 6.54
N LEU A 185 -2.26 2.46 7.20
CA LEU A 185 -2.06 2.91 8.59
C LEU A 185 -2.31 1.76 9.58
N TYR A 186 -3.46 1.09 9.43
CA TYR A 186 -3.89 0.09 10.41
C TYR A 186 -3.03 -1.18 10.40
N PHE A 187 -2.35 -1.47 9.29
CA PHE A 187 -1.45 -2.61 9.15
C PHE A 187 -0.42 -2.64 10.28
N PHE A 188 0.23 -1.50 10.54
CA PHE A 188 1.28 -1.43 11.55
C PHE A 188 0.72 -1.72 12.94
N PHE A 189 -0.44 -1.16 13.28
CA PHE A 189 -1.07 -1.38 14.58
C PHE A 189 -1.54 -2.83 14.74
N SER A 190 -2.17 -3.39 13.72
CA SER A 190 -2.66 -4.77 13.80
C SER A 190 -1.49 -5.77 13.95
N ARG A 191 -0.39 -5.56 13.20
CA ARG A 191 0.79 -6.42 13.30
C ARG A 191 1.49 -6.26 14.66
N PHE A 192 1.57 -5.03 15.17
CA PHE A 192 2.14 -4.76 16.49
C PHE A 192 1.32 -5.46 17.58
N PHE A 193 -0.01 -5.28 17.58
CA PHE A 193 -0.88 -5.92 18.58
C PHE A 193 -0.83 -7.44 18.49
N PHE A 194 -0.89 -7.98 17.29
CA PHE A 194 -0.77 -9.42 17.06
C PHE A 194 0.54 -9.96 17.65
N GLY A 195 1.65 -9.34 17.29
CA GLY A 195 2.97 -9.76 17.76
C GLY A 195 3.11 -9.66 19.28
N ARG A 196 2.67 -8.52 19.86
CA ARG A 196 2.71 -8.29 21.30
C ARG A 196 1.86 -9.33 22.04
N PHE A 197 0.62 -9.58 21.57
CA PHE A 197 -0.33 -10.49 22.22
C PHE A 197 0.21 -11.91 22.26
N TYR A 198 0.66 -12.43 21.14
CA TYR A 198 1.14 -13.82 21.04
C TYR A 198 2.56 -13.98 21.59
N GLY A 199 3.40 -12.94 21.48
CA GLY A 199 4.74 -12.96 22.06
C GLY A 199 4.72 -13.05 23.60
N ARG A 200 3.82 -12.28 24.24
CA ARG A 200 3.63 -12.35 25.69
C ARG A 200 3.17 -13.73 26.17
N ARG A 201 2.56 -14.51 25.29
CA ARG A 201 2.04 -15.86 25.61
C ARG A 201 3.00 -16.98 25.22
N ALA A 202 4.20 -16.63 24.75
CA ALA A 202 5.22 -17.57 24.27
C ALA A 202 4.71 -18.47 23.12
N VAL A 203 3.78 -17.93 22.30
CA VAL A 203 3.25 -18.62 21.10
C VAL A 203 4.08 -18.25 19.87
N LEU A 204 4.62 -17.04 19.83
CA LEU A 204 5.44 -16.52 18.73
C LEU A 204 6.76 -15.94 19.27
N GLY A 205 7.89 -16.30 18.62
CA GLY A 205 9.22 -15.76 18.91
C GLY A 205 10.11 -16.64 19.73
#